data_5fd276f9868e212a0e9d96c6c2aabcdb
#
_entry.id   5fd276f9868e212a0e9d96c6c2aabcdb
#
_cell.length_a   1.000
_cell.length_b   1.000
_cell.length_c   1.000
_cell.angle_alpha   90.00
_cell.angle_beta   90.00
_cell.angle_gamma   90.00
#
_symmetry.space_group_name_H-M   'P 1'
#
loop_
_entity.id
_entity.type
_entity.pdbx_description
1 polymer ?
#
loop_
_entity_poly.entity_id
_entity_poly.type
_entity_poly.pdbx_seq_one_letter_code
_entity_poly.pdbx_strand_id
1 'polypeptide(L)'
;MVLPLLFLFAAPPNTADLDSAIRRFTDLLSVVEDQAADPVNTQQAIYQGAIPNMLRQLDPHSIFFDPDQNEQLKQMENSERKGFGTIVSVLPGRVTVLQALPGSPSSKAGLQPGDDIVAVNGVALARLEFNQIVEYLGESHQHRAQLIVRRPGNARPLEFVLDPELLDSPSVDRAFLLRPGIGYIRVNGFDPQTARQLKDAIEKLGGASMKGLVLDLRDNPGGVVQTALESAAYFLKPGQKLLSVKGRSIQDQSVEVPKTAEPYSFPMAVLVNGKTASAAEILTGALQDHDRAAVLGEPSYGKGLVQNVFSLAGNTALALTTAFYYTPSGRSIQKPLASGHLAIEQQTAEFHTDSGRTVTGGGGIQPDAVVLPEAPTRLRVALDASGVVTSFATQFIQDHKITDSFDVTPAILEDFQVYAGQRDIQPSVGEWAQERDWVQSRVKQEIFNQALGVAKGDEVEEQRDPVVRAALERLVGRL
;
A
#
# COMPACT_ATOMS: atom_id res chain seq x y z
N MET A 1 2.47 -8.21 27.36
CA MET A 1 3.40 -7.14 27.74
C MET A 1 4.72 -7.46 27.06
N VAL A 2 4.94 -6.93 25.87
CA VAL A 2 6.18 -7.12 25.09
C VAL A 2 7.17 -6.07 25.62
N LEU A 3 8.37 -6.50 26.01
CA LEU A 3 9.41 -5.60 26.48
C LEU A 3 9.77 -4.60 25.37
N PRO A 4 9.93 -3.31 25.68
CA PRO A 4 10.51 -2.36 24.72
C PRO A 4 11.95 -2.79 24.43
N LEU A 5 12.34 -2.77 23.15
CA LEU A 5 13.73 -2.96 22.72
C LEU A 5 14.60 -1.85 23.34
N LEU A 6 15.32 -2.16 24.41
CA LEU A 6 16.31 -1.28 25.02
C LEU A 6 17.61 -1.39 24.24
N PHE A 7 17.94 -0.38 23.45
CA PHE A 7 19.22 -0.28 22.74
C PHE A 7 20.30 0.22 23.70
N LEU A 8 21.27 -0.62 24.00
CA LEU A 8 22.52 -0.24 24.65
C LEU A 8 23.51 0.27 23.59
N PHE A 9 23.91 1.52 23.68
CA PHE A 9 24.86 2.15 22.76
C PHE A 9 26.28 1.61 22.95
N ALA A 10 26.96 1.31 21.84
CA ALA A 10 28.39 1.00 21.80
C ALA A 10 29.24 2.27 22.03
N ALA A 11 30.50 2.07 22.48
CA ALA A 11 31.45 3.14 22.77
C ALA A 11 31.66 4.10 21.57
N PRO A 12 31.86 5.41 21.81
CA PRO A 12 32.01 6.39 20.74
C PRO A 12 33.28 6.13 19.90
N PRO A 13 33.23 6.44 18.58
CA PRO A 13 34.39 6.35 17.71
C PRO A 13 35.49 7.37 18.11
N ASN A 14 36.69 7.17 17.59
CA ASN A 14 37.86 8.02 17.82
C ASN A 14 37.56 9.50 17.52
N THR A 15 37.36 10.30 18.53
CA THR A 15 36.86 11.69 18.44
C THR A 15 37.82 12.61 17.70
N ALA A 16 39.12 12.33 17.71
CA ALA A 16 40.14 13.20 17.08
C ALA A 16 40.04 13.26 15.54
N ASP A 17 39.71 12.13 14.90
CA ASP A 17 39.54 12.07 13.45
C ASP A 17 38.26 12.75 13.01
N LEU A 18 37.20 12.60 13.82
CA LEU A 18 35.90 13.22 13.56
C LEU A 18 35.98 14.74 13.69
N ASP A 19 36.63 15.27 14.76
CA ASP A 19 36.82 16.70 14.95
C ASP A 19 37.63 17.34 13.80
N SER A 20 38.67 16.65 13.32
CA SER A 20 39.43 17.09 12.15
C SER A 20 38.59 17.14 10.88
N ALA A 21 37.73 16.12 10.63
CA ALA A 21 36.88 16.07 9.47
C ALA A 21 35.79 17.16 9.51
N ILE A 22 35.17 17.41 10.68
CA ILE A 22 34.19 18.49 10.88
C ILE A 22 34.83 19.86 10.60
N ARG A 23 36.02 20.13 11.13
CA ARG A 23 36.74 21.40 10.87
C ARG A 23 36.98 21.61 9.39
N ARG A 24 37.52 20.61 8.68
CA ARG A 24 37.73 20.69 7.21
C ARG A 24 36.43 20.93 6.45
N PHE A 25 35.35 20.29 6.86
CA PHE A 25 34.04 20.51 6.26
C PHE A 25 33.56 21.95 6.47
N THR A 26 33.72 22.49 7.67
CA THR A 26 33.35 23.87 8.00
C THR A 26 34.18 24.88 7.24
N ASP A 27 35.51 24.66 7.17
CA ASP A 27 36.43 25.51 6.39
C ASP A 27 36.04 25.53 4.91
N LEU A 28 35.72 24.36 4.33
CA LEU A 28 35.24 24.26 2.94
C LEU A 28 33.97 25.04 2.73
N LEU A 29 32.99 24.86 3.63
CA LEU A 29 31.70 25.53 3.55
C LEU A 29 31.85 27.05 3.62
N SER A 30 32.73 27.56 4.49
CA SER A 30 33.04 28.99 4.59
C SER A 30 33.62 29.54 3.27
N VAL A 31 34.53 28.79 2.63
CA VAL A 31 35.06 29.19 1.32
C VAL A 31 33.95 29.21 0.25
N VAL A 32 33.03 28.23 0.28
CA VAL A 32 31.89 28.19 -0.64
C VAL A 32 30.97 29.39 -0.43
N GLU A 33 30.64 29.72 0.84
CA GLU A 33 29.84 30.89 1.16
C GLU A 33 30.47 32.21 0.72
N ASP A 34 31.79 32.34 0.91
CA ASP A 34 32.52 33.58 0.63
C ASP A 34 32.83 33.77 -0.87
N GLN A 35 33.03 32.69 -1.62
CA GLN A 35 33.61 32.74 -2.96
C GLN A 35 32.69 32.21 -4.07
N ALA A 36 31.53 31.63 -3.79
CA ALA A 36 30.63 31.18 -4.83
C ALA A 36 30.12 32.35 -5.67
N ALA A 37 29.96 32.14 -6.99
CA ALA A 37 29.49 33.16 -7.92
C ALA A 37 28.06 33.65 -7.59
N ASP A 38 27.24 32.77 -7.04
CA ASP A 38 25.87 33.08 -6.56
C ASP A 38 25.77 32.79 -5.06
N PRO A 39 24.91 33.52 -4.31
CA PRO A 39 24.68 33.28 -2.90
C PRO A 39 24.25 31.85 -2.64
N VAL A 40 24.92 31.16 -1.72
CA VAL A 40 24.59 29.78 -1.34
C VAL A 40 23.69 29.81 -0.10
N ASN A 41 22.56 29.11 -0.17
CA ASN A 41 21.77 28.82 1.00
C ASN A 41 22.42 27.66 1.78
N THR A 42 23.18 27.97 2.84
CA THR A 42 23.91 27.02 3.66
C THR A 42 23.01 25.91 4.21
N GLN A 43 21.81 26.26 4.68
CA GLN A 43 20.87 25.29 5.21
C GLN A 43 20.44 24.28 4.13
N GLN A 44 20.14 24.76 2.93
CA GLN A 44 19.80 23.92 1.80
C GLN A 44 20.99 23.04 1.35
N ALA A 45 22.20 23.61 1.29
CA ALA A 45 23.40 22.87 0.92
C ALA A 45 23.72 21.73 1.89
N ILE A 46 23.47 21.92 3.17
CA ILE A 46 23.69 20.88 4.21
C ILE A 46 22.54 19.86 4.19
N TYR A 47 21.30 20.28 4.37
CA TYR A 47 20.17 19.36 4.59
C TYR A 47 19.67 18.69 3.30
N GLN A 48 19.77 19.35 2.15
CA GLN A 48 19.37 18.77 0.86
C GLN A 48 20.58 18.25 0.05
N GLY A 49 21.79 18.65 0.40
CA GLY A 49 23.03 18.27 -0.26
C GLY A 49 23.89 17.29 0.53
N ALA A 50 24.61 17.79 1.53
CA ALA A 50 25.66 17.04 2.23
C ALA A 50 25.12 15.82 3.00
N ILE A 51 24.08 15.99 3.79
CA ILE A 51 23.51 14.90 4.63
C ILE A 51 22.93 13.77 3.77
N PRO A 52 22.05 14.02 2.77
CA PRO A 52 21.55 12.96 1.91
C PRO A 52 22.65 12.23 1.14
N ASN A 53 23.70 12.93 0.66
CA ASN A 53 24.80 12.29 -0.03
C ASN A 53 25.64 11.42 0.90
N MET A 54 25.87 11.83 2.15
CA MET A 54 26.54 11.03 3.17
C MET A 54 25.74 9.75 3.46
N LEU A 55 24.42 9.85 3.62
CA LEU A 55 23.55 8.69 3.89
C LEU A 55 23.52 7.71 2.71
N ARG A 56 23.47 8.20 1.48
CA ARG A 56 23.53 7.35 0.27
C ARG A 56 24.80 6.52 0.16
N GLN A 57 25.92 6.97 0.79
CA GLN A 57 27.14 6.16 0.87
C GLN A 57 26.98 4.96 1.82
N LEU A 58 26.04 5.01 2.76
CA LEU A 58 25.78 3.89 3.64
C LEU A 58 24.84 2.88 2.97
N ASP A 59 23.67 3.33 2.54
CA ASP A 59 22.66 2.54 1.86
C ASP A 59 21.58 3.44 1.23
N PRO A 60 20.76 2.92 0.27
CA PRO A 60 19.72 3.72 -0.39
C PRO A 60 18.46 3.96 0.47
N HIS A 61 18.39 3.39 1.67
CA HIS A 61 17.20 3.43 2.52
C HIS A 61 17.36 4.35 3.73
N SER A 62 18.61 4.69 4.11
CA SER A 62 18.86 5.67 5.18
C SER A 62 18.52 7.08 4.70
N ILE A 63 17.59 7.74 5.38
CA ILE A 63 16.97 9.00 4.95
C ILE A 63 16.96 10.00 6.09
N PHE A 64 17.32 11.23 5.78
CA PHE A 64 17.12 12.38 6.65
C PHE A 64 15.79 13.05 6.30
N PHE A 65 14.95 13.32 7.30
CA PHE A 65 13.68 14.00 7.19
C PHE A 65 13.82 15.45 7.67
N ASP A 66 13.49 16.38 6.83
CA ASP A 66 13.30 17.77 7.22
C ASP A 66 12.03 17.93 8.10
N PRO A 67 11.74 19.12 8.66
CA PRO A 67 10.59 19.30 9.55
C PRO A 67 9.25 18.94 8.91
N ASP A 68 9.05 19.24 7.63
CA ASP A 68 7.79 18.97 6.92
C ASP A 68 7.64 17.47 6.62
N GLN A 69 8.71 16.83 6.18
CA GLN A 69 8.76 15.39 5.95
C GLN A 69 8.59 14.60 7.25
N ASN A 70 9.17 15.07 8.36
CA ASN A 70 9.01 14.44 9.67
C ASN A 70 7.57 14.55 10.19
N GLU A 71 6.89 15.65 9.92
CA GLU A 71 5.48 15.79 10.27
C GLU A 71 4.59 14.84 9.44
N GLN A 72 4.88 14.71 8.15
CA GLN A 72 4.20 13.73 7.28
C GLN A 72 4.44 12.28 7.77
N LEU A 73 5.68 11.96 8.19
CA LEU A 73 6.00 10.64 8.76
C LEU A 73 5.15 10.36 10.00
N LYS A 74 5.03 11.32 10.93
CA LYS A 74 4.20 11.18 12.14
C LYS A 74 2.72 10.99 11.82
N GLN A 75 2.19 11.71 10.82
CA GLN A 75 0.80 11.53 10.37
C GLN A 75 0.57 10.12 9.81
N MET A 76 1.52 9.61 9.02
CA MET A 76 1.46 8.22 8.51
C MET A 76 1.50 7.19 9.64
N GLU A 77 2.35 7.41 10.66
CA GLU A 77 2.46 6.53 11.84
C GLU A 77 1.16 6.50 12.67
N ASN A 78 0.38 7.58 12.67
CA ASN A 78 -0.88 7.67 13.41
C ASN A 78 -2.10 7.15 12.61
N SER A 79 -1.93 6.59 11.42
CA SER A 79 -3.02 6.18 10.52
C SER A 79 -3.97 7.32 10.15
N GLU A 80 -3.47 8.54 10.18
CA GLU A 80 -4.23 9.74 9.85
C GLU A 80 -3.76 10.30 8.51
N ARG A 81 -4.71 10.69 7.67
CA ARG A 81 -4.41 11.41 6.44
C ARG A 81 -5.21 12.70 6.40
N LYS A 82 -4.51 13.81 6.23
CA LYS A 82 -5.16 15.08 5.98
C LYS A 82 -5.74 15.08 4.57
N GLY A 83 -7.02 15.45 4.44
CA GLY A 83 -7.67 15.47 3.15
C GLY A 83 -9.17 15.76 3.23
N PHE A 84 -9.86 15.57 2.11
CA PHE A 84 -11.29 15.87 1.97
C PHE A 84 -12.19 14.64 2.12
N GLY A 85 -11.62 13.43 2.10
CA GLY A 85 -12.40 12.19 2.15
C GLY A 85 -13.19 11.92 0.87
N THR A 86 -12.65 12.30 -0.28
CA THR A 86 -13.22 12.03 -1.60
C THR A 86 -12.47 10.89 -2.27
N ILE A 87 -13.17 9.83 -2.64
CA ILE A 87 -12.63 8.78 -3.51
C ILE A 87 -13.02 9.12 -4.94
N VAL A 88 -12.04 9.19 -5.82
CA VAL A 88 -12.23 9.66 -7.20
C VAL A 88 -11.67 8.67 -8.22
N SER A 89 -12.27 8.67 -9.41
CA SER A 89 -11.68 8.12 -10.63
C SER A 89 -11.00 9.27 -11.37
N VAL A 90 -9.69 9.14 -11.59
CA VAL A 90 -8.89 10.13 -12.33
C VAL A 90 -8.72 9.64 -13.76
N LEU A 91 -9.11 10.47 -14.71
CA LEU A 91 -9.01 10.23 -16.13
C LEU A 91 -8.36 11.44 -16.81
N PRO A 92 -7.78 11.32 -18.00
CA PRO A 92 -7.25 12.47 -18.73
C PRO A 92 -8.30 13.60 -18.84
N GLY A 93 -7.99 14.76 -18.26
CA GLY A 93 -8.86 15.94 -18.27
C GLY A 93 -10.13 15.84 -17.43
N ARG A 94 -10.34 14.80 -16.65
CA ARG A 94 -11.57 14.61 -15.86
C ARG A 94 -11.33 13.85 -14.56
N VAL A 95 -11.98 14.29 -13.49
CA VAL A 95 -11.97 13.62 -12.18
C VAL A 95 -13.42 13.41 -11.74
N THR A 96 -13.85 12.15 -11.64
CA THR A 96 -15.22 11.81 -11.26
C THR A 96 -15.24 11.30 -9.82
N VAL A 97 -16.13 11.81 -9.00
CA VAL A 97 -16.36 11.35 -7.62
C VAL A 97 -17.01 9.98 -7.65
N LEU A 98 -16.35 8.99 -7.04
CA LEU A 98 -16.92 7.65 -6.83
C LEU A 98 -17.63 7.58 -5.48
N GLN A 99 -17.05 8.23 -4.46
CA GLN A 99 -17.62 8.25 -3.12
C GLN A 99 -17.10 9.46 -2.33
N ALA A 100 -17.98 10.08 -1.53
CA ALA A 100 -17.61 10.96 -0.42
C ALA A 100 -17.73 10.16 0.88
N LEU A 101 -16.63 10.00 1.62
CA LEU A 101 -16.61 9.21 2.86
C LEU A 101 -17.54 9.83 3.92
N PRO A 102 -18.36 9.04 4.61
CA PRO A 102 -19.27 9.56 5.62
C PRO A 102 -18.54 10.39 6.69
N GLY A 103 -19.09 11.56 7.01
CA GLY A 103 -18.52 12.46 8.02
C GLY A 103 -17.33 13.30 7.55
N SER A 104 -16.80 13.06 6.34
CA SER A 104 -15.69 13.82 5.75
C SER A 104 -16.12 15.23 5.30
N PRO A 105 -15.16 16.15 5.05
CA PRO A 105 -15.43 17.45 4.45
C PRO A 105 -16.24 17.37 3.16
N SER A 106 -15.91 16.44 2.27
CA SER A 106 -16.63 16.22 1.02
C SER A 106 -18.09 15.83 1.23
N SER A 107 -18.34 14.91 2.16
CA SER A 107 -19.70 14.49 2.51
C SER A 107 -20.49 15.59 3.17
N LYS A 108 -19.90 16.34 4.10
CA LYS A 108 -20.51 17.52 4.76
C LYS A 108 -20.86 18.62 3.75
N ALA A 109 -20.02 18.82 2.74
CA ALA A 109 -20.25 19.80 1.68
C ALA A 109 -21.31 19.35 0.66
N GLY A 110 -21.66 18.05 0.62
CA GLY A 110 -22.68 17.50 -0.27
C GLY A 110 -22.17 17.09 -1.65
N LEU A 111 -20.88 16.75 -1.77
CA LEU A 111 -20.36 16.03 -2.94
C LEU A 111 -21.02 14.66 -3.06
N GLN A 112 -21.33 14.25 -4.28
CA GLN A 112 -22.07 13.01 -4.58
C GLN A 112 -21.31 12.14 -5.58
N PRO A 113 -21.49 10.82 -5.55
CA PRO A 113 -21.04 9.94 -6.61
C PRO A 113 -21.57 10.40 -7.97
N GLY A 114 -20.72 10.34 -9.01
CA GLY A 114 -21.02 10.82 -10.34
C GLY A 114 -20.79 12.33 -10.57
N ASP A 115 -20.41 13.08 -9.56
CA ASP A 115 -19.96 14.47 -9.73
C ASP A 115 -18.65 14.52 -10.50
N ASP A 116 -18.56 15.34 -11.54
CA ASP A 116 -17.31 15.59 -12.26
C ASP A 116 -16.65 16.87 -11.74
N ILE A 117 -15.50 16.75 -11.10
CA ILE A 117 -14.67 17.91 -10.71
C ILE A 117 -13.98 18.41 -11.96
N VAL A 118 -14.32 19.63 -12.38
CA VAL A 118 -13.81 20.22 -13.63
C VAL A 118 -12.72 21.25 -13.39
N ALA A 119 -12.66 21.85 -12.18
CA ALA A 119 -11.58 22.74 -11.78
C ALA A 119 -11.34 22.67 -10.27
N VAL A 120 -10.10 22.92 -9.86
CA VAL A 120 -9.65 23.02 -8.47
C VAL A 120 -8.85 24.33 -8.36
N ASN A 121 -9.18 25.20 -7.40
CA ASN A 121 -8.51 26.48 -7.16
C ASN A 121 -8.30 27.32 -8.43
N GLY A 122 -9.31 27.33 -9.31
CA GLY A 122 -9.27 28.07 -10.58
C GLY A 122 -8.50 27.38 -11.72
N VAL A 123 -7.84 26.25 -11.47
CA VAL A 123 -7.14 25.46 -12.49
C VAL A 123 -8.10 24.46 -13.12
N ALA A 124 -8.35 24.58 -14.43
CA ALA A 124 -9.20 23.68 -15.19
C ALA A 124 -8.46 22.35 -15.44
N LEU A 125 -9.01 21.23 -14.94
CA LEU A 125 -8.38 19.90 -15.03
C LEU A 125 -8.28 19.39 -16.47
N ALA A 126 -9.18 19.83 -17.37
CA ALA A 126 -9.12 19.47 -18.79
C ALA A 126 -7.86 19.96 -19.53
N ARG A 127 -7.05 20.82 -18.91
CA ARG A 127 -5.79 21.32 -19.46
C ARG A 127 -4.56 20.55 -18.98
N LEU A 128 -4.75 19.60 -18.06
CA LEU A 128 -3.69 18.85 -17.42
C LEU A 128 -3.64 17.41 -17.96
N GLU A 129 -2.43 16.89 -18.12
CA GLU A 129 -2.20 15.50 -18.39
C GLU A 129 -2.49 14.65 -17.12
N PHE A 130 -2.71 13.35 -17.29
CA PHE A 130 -3.06 12.44 -16.20
C PHE A 130 -2.14 12.56 -14.98
N ASN A 131 -0.82 12.50 -15.18
CA ASN A 131 0.15 12.60 -14.09
C ASN A 131 0.11 13.97 -13.39
N GLN A 132 -0.11 15.04 -14.15
CA GLN A 132 -0.25 16.39 -13.62
C GLN A 132 -1.52 16.54 -12.77
N ILE A 133 -2.63 15.88 -13.17
CA ILE A 133 -3.85 15.86 -12.37
C ILE A 133 -3.60 15.14 -11.04
N VAL A 134 -2.95 13.97 -11.07
CA VAL A 134 -2.66 13.19 -9.85
C VAL A 134 -1.78 13.99 -8.89
N GLU A 135 -0.70 14.60 -9.38
CA GLU A 135 0.20 15.44 -8.60
C GLU A 135 -0.53 16.65 -8.00
N TYR A 136 -1.27 17.39 -8.83
CA TYR A 136 -2.02 18.57 -8.42
C TYR A 136 -3.11 18.29 -7.38
N LEU A 137 -3.83 17.17 -7.53
CA LEU A 137 -4.78 16.72 -6.52
C LEU A 137 -4.05 16.32 -5.22
N GLY A 138 -2.88 15.67 -5.34
CA GLY A 138 -2.02 15.30 -4.22
C GLY A 138 -1.55 16.50 -3.40
N GLU A 139 -1.26 17.64 -4.03
CA GLU A 139 -0.91 18.88 -3.36
C GLU A 139 -2.15 19.61 -2.78
N SER A 140 -3.22 19.66 -3.57
CA SER A 140 -4.43 20.45 -3.25
C SER A 140 -5.17 19.94 -2.01
N HIS A 141 -5.09 18.64 -1.68
CA HIS A 141 -5.79 18.07 -0.52
C HIS A 141 -5.18 18.46 0.83
N GLN A 142 -4.00 19.05 0.87
CA GLN A 142 -3.33 19.52 2.10
C GLN A 142 -3.84 20.90 2.56
N HIS A 143 -4.49 21.65 1.67
CA HIS A 143 -4.91 23.03 1.88
C HIS A 143 -6.40 23.19 1.53
N ARG A 144 -6.98 24.33 1.96
CA ARG A 144 -8.33 24.71 1.55
C ARG A 144 -8.43 24.72 0.02
N ALA A 145 -9.44 24.05 -0.52
CA ALA A 145 -9.66 23.96 -1.95
C ALA A 145 -11.06 24.42 -2.36
N GLN A 146 -11.13 25.15 -3.47
CA GLN A 146 -12.35 25.52 -4.15
C GLN A 146 -12.53 24.59 -5.36
N LEU A 147 -13.62 23.85 -5.40
CA LEU A 147 -13.93 22.92 -6.46
C LEU A 147 -15.07 23.47 -7.32
N ILE A 148 -14.91 23.40 -8.63
CA ILE A 148 -16.01 23.58 -9.59
C ILE A 148 -16.41 22.19 -10.07
N VAL A 149 -17.68 21.86 -9.89
CA VAL A 149 -18.21 20.50 -10.09
C VAL A 149 -19.39 20.57 -11.06
N ARG A 150 -19.38 19.67 -12.04
CA ARG A 150 -20.52 19.42 -12.91
C ARG A 150 -21.24 18.18 -12.41
N ARG A 151 -22.50 18.37 -12.02
CA ARG A 151 -23.39 17.27 -11.56
C ARG A 151 -24.37 16.94 -12.68
N PRO A 152 -24.53 15.63 -13.03
CA PRO A 152 -25.56 15.21 -13.97
C PRO A 152 -26.95 15.69 -13.53
N GLY A 153 -27.73 16.20 -14.50
CA GLY A 153 -29.05 16.78 -14.22
C GLY A 153 -29.05 18.27 -13.81
N ASN A 154 -27.91 18.84 -13.45
CA ASN A 154 -27.80 20.28 -13.14
C ASN A 154 -27.32 21.09 -14.35
N ALA A 155 -28.08 22.12 -14.71
CA ALA A 155 -27.74 23.00 -15.85
C ALA A 155 -26.51 23.89 -15.59
N ARG A 156 -26.19 24.19 -14.33
CA ARG A 156 -25.07 25.03 -13.92
C ARG A 156 -24.08 24.27 -13.08
N PRO A 157 -22.77 24.54 -13.23
CA PRO A 157 -21.77 24.00 -12.33
C PRO A 157 -22.06 24.40 -10.88
N LEU A 158 -21.72 23.53 -9.97
CA LEU A 158 -21.77 23.73 -8.52
C LEU A 158 -20.38 24.12 -8.02
N GLU A 159 -20.36 24.94 -6.99
CA GLU A 159 -19.13 25.38 -6.34
C GLU A 159 -19.11 24.84 -4.92
N PHE A 160 -17.98 24.19 -4.54
CA PHE A 160 -17.74 23.66 -3.22
C PHE A 160 -16.43 24.22 -2.67
N VAL A 161 -16.44 24.57 -1.39
CA VAL A 161 -15.23 24.94 -0.67
C VAL A 161 -15.00 23.92 0.42
N LEU A 162 -13.82 23.28 0.38
CA LEU A 162 -13.45 22.22 1.30
C LEU A 162 -12.24 22.65 2.12
N ASP A 163 -12.36 22.52 3.43
CA ASP A 163 -11.22 22.60 4.34
C ASP A 163 -10.78 21.16 4.67
N PRO A 164 -9.49 20.83 4.57
CA PRO A 164 -9.03 19.47 4.83
C PRO A 164 -9.05 19.16 6.32
N GLU A 165 -9.54 17.98 6.67
CA GLU A 165 -9.53 17.42 8.03
C GLU A 165 -8.61 16.21 8.10
N LEU A 166 -8.15 15.84 9.31
CA LEU A 166 -7.52 14.56 9.56
C LEU A 166 -8.59 13.48 9.48
N LEU A 167 -8.38 12.50 8.64
CA LEU A 167 -9.31 11.42 8.35
C LEU A 167 -8.66 10.09 8.72
N ASP A 168 -9.45 9.19 9.28
CA ASP A 168 -9.01 7.82 9.51
C ASP A 168 -8.63 7.16 8.18
N SER A 169 -7.45 6.58 8.14
CA SER A 169 -6.95 5.81 7.00
C SER A 169 -6.57 4.41 7.49
N PRO A 170 -7.56 3.51 7.69
CA PRO A 170 -7.29 2.22 8.26
C PRO A 170 -6.34 1.40 7.39
N SER A 171 -5.39 0.72 8.03
CA SER A 171 -4.45 -0.17 7.35
C SER A 171 -5.11 -1.49 6.89
N VAL A 172 -6.22 -1.87 7.51
CA VAL A 172 -7.13 -2.91 7.00
C VAL A 172 -8.26 -2.23 6.25
N ASP A 173 -8.11 -2.10 4.95
CA ASP A 173 -9.03 -1.30 4.11
C ASP A 173 -10.11 -2.13 3.40
N ARG A 174 -9.91 -3.45 3.29
CA ARG A 174 -10.87 -4.38 2.69
C ARG A 174 -11.05 -5.61 3.59
N ALA A 175 -12.29 -5.95 3.93
CA ALA A 175 -12.61 -7.17 4.69
C ALA A 175 -14.03 -7.63 4.36
N PHE A 176 -14.16 -8.77 3.66
CA PHE A 176 -15.44 -9.35 3.24
C PHE A 176 -15.34 -10.87 3.02
N LEU A 177 -16.47 -11.54 2.83
CA LEU A 177 -16.50 -12.96 2.49
C LEU A 177 -16.44 -13.16 0.98
N LEU A 178 -15.39 -13.83 0.47
CA LEU A 178 -15.31 -14.26 -0.92
C LEU A 178 -16.33 -15.36 -1.23
N ARG A 179 -16.52 -16.26 -0.29
CA ARG A 179 -17.50 -17.37 -0.29
C ARG A 179 -17.95 -17.65 1.14
N PRO A 180 -19.04 -18.38 1.36
CA PRO A 180 -19.49 -18.73 2.70
C PRO A 180 -18.38 -19.38 3.53
N GLY A 181 -17.95 -18.70 4.57
CA GLY A 181 -16.89 -19.11 5.48
C GLY A 181 -15.45 -18.83 5.02
N ILE A 182 -15.20 -18.30 3.82
CA ILE A 182 -13.86 -17.92 3.37
C ILE A 182 -13.76 -16.39 3.31
N GLY A 183 -12.97 -15.84 4.22
CA GLY A 183 -12.70 -14.41 4.32
C GLY A 183 -11.61 -13.94 3.38
N TYR A 184 -11.71 -12.67 2.97
CA TYR A 184 -10.66 -11.89 2.35
C TYR A 184 -10.41 -10.68 3.22
N ILE A 185 -9.15 -10.42 3.52
CA ILE A 185 -8.72 -9.24 4.27
C ILE A 185 -7.49 -8.67 3.55
N ARG A 186 -7.54 -7.37 3.20
CA ARG A 186 -6.37 -6.65 2.68
C ARG A 186 -5.78 -5.75 3.76
N VAL A 187 -4.47 -5.87 3.92
CA VAL A 187 -3.66 -5.00 4.79
C VAL A 187 -2.75 -4.20 3.88
N ASN A 188 -3.00 -2.89 3.76
CA ASN A 188 -2.27 -2.00 2.85
C ASN A 188 -1.02 -1.34 3.45
N GLY A 189 -0.78 -1.53 4.75
CA GLY A 189 0.38 -1.02 5.48
C GLY A 189 0.36 -1.51 6.93
N PHE A 190 1.41 -1.21 7.68
CA PHE A 190 1.48 -1.51 9.11
C PHE A 190 1.63 -0.24 9.92
N ASP A 191 0.59 0.12 10.66
CA ASP A 191 0.53 1.22 11.63
C ASP A 191 0.27 0.65 13.05
N PRO A 192 0.27 1.48 14.12
CA PRO A 192 0.06 1.01 15.48
C PRO A 192 -1.29 0.31 15.72
N GLN A 193 -2.29 0.49 14.85
CA GLN A 193 -3.63 -0.09 14.99
C GLN A 193 -3.83 -1.35 14.14
N THR A 194 -2.91 -1.67 13.23
CA THR A 194 -3.07 -2.74 12.23
C THR A 194 -3.42 -4.09 12.86
N ALA A 195 -2.69 -4.50 13.89
CA ALA A 195 -2.94 -5.79 14.54
C ALA A 195 -4.38 -5.86 15.11
N ARG A 196 -4.83 -4.79 15.76
CA ARG A 196 -6.20 -4.71 16.27
C ARG A 196 -7.22 -4.72 15.14
N GLN A 197 -7.04 -3.90 14.09
CA GLN A 197 -7.93 -3.84 12.94
C GLN A 197 -8.04 -5.20 12.24
N LEU A 198 -6.91 -5.91 12.09
CA LEU A 198 -6.89 -7.26 11.52
C LEU A 198 -7.71 -8.24 12.38
N LYS A 199 -7.53 -8.22 13.70
CA LYS A 199 -8.31 -9.05 14.62
C LYS A 199 -9.80 -8.74 14.53
N ASP A 200 -10.17 -7.47 14.58
CA ASP A 200 -11.57 -7.02 14.50
C ASP A 200 -12.20 -7.46 13.16
N ALA A 201 -11.45 -7.37 12.06
CA ALA A 201 -11.89 -7.85 10.75
C ALA A 201 -12.12 -9.38 10.73
N ILE A 202 -11.19 -10.16 11.30
CA ILE A 202 -11.33 -11.61 11.42
C ILE A 202 -12.59 -11.97 12.23
N GLU A 203 -12.78 -11.34 13.39
CA GLU A 203 -13.94 -11.60 14.24
C GLU A 203 -15.25 -11.24 13.51
N LYS A 204 -15.30 -10.11 12.81
CA LYS A 204 -16.45 -9.68 12.02
C LYS A 204 -16.81 -10.68 10.90
N LEU A 205 -15.82 -11.35 10.32
CA LEU A 205 -16.02 -12.34 9.24
C LEU A 205 -16.39 -13.74 9.75
N GLY A 206 -16.39 -13.96 11.07
CA GLY A 206 -16.76 -15.23 11.69
C GLY A 206 -15.76 -15.80 12.67
N GLY A 207 -14.64 -15.13 12.91
CA GLY A 207 -13.62 -15.50 13.88
C GLY A 207 -13.10 -16.91 13.66
N ALA A 208 -13.00 -17.68 14.74
CA ALA A 208 -12.53 -19.07 14.68
C ALA A 208 -13.42 -20.03 13.86
N SER A 209 -14.65 -19.63 13.53
CA SER A 209 -15.58 -20.46 12.73
C SER A 209 -15.35 -20.34 11.22
N MET A 210 -14.47 -19.45 10.76
CA MET A 210 -14.11 -19.36 9.35
C MET A 210 -13.49 -20.66 8.85
N LYS A 211 -13.76 -20.98 7.59
CA LYS A 211 -13.22 -22.15 6.88
C LYS A 211 -11.91 -21.85 6.16
N GLY A 212 -11.57 -20.55 5.99
CA GLY A 212 -10.33 -20.12 5.36
C GLY A 212 -10.21 -18.63 5.30
N LEU A 213 -8.97 -18.16 5.10
CA LEU A 213 -8.62 -16.74 4.96
C LEU A 213 -7.66 -16.52 3.81
N VAL A 214 -7.98 -15.59 2.94
CA VAL A 214 -7.04 -14.95 2.00
C VAL A 214 -6.60 -13.64 2.63
N LEU A 215 -5.33 -13.56 3.00
CA LEU A 215 -4.69 -12.34 3.52
C LEU A 215 -3.91 -11.68 2.39
N ASP A 216 -4.37 -10.53 1.93
CA ASP A 216 -3.74 -9.80 0.84
C ASP A 216 -2.78 -8.74 1.36
N LEU A 217 -1.51 -8.92 1.04
CA LEU A 217 -0.40 -8.00 1.35
C LEU A 217 0.21 -7.40 0.08
N ARG A 218 -0.46 -7.51 -1.07
CA ARG A 218 -0.01 -6.86 -2.29
C ARG A 218 0.00 -5.34 -2.11
N ASP A 219 0.98 -4.68 -2.71
CA ASP A 219 1.22 -3.24 -2.60
C ASP A 219 1.44 -2.70 -1.16
N ASN A 220 1.68 -3.58 -0.19
CA ASN A 220 1.95 -3.21 1.20
C ASN A 220 3.45 -2.90 1.39
N PRO A 221 3.87 -1.65 1.59
CA PRO A 221 5.27 -1.27 1.72
C PRO A 221 5.89 -1.63 3.08
N GLY A 222 5.10 -2.21 3.99
CA GLY A 222 5.50 -2.47 5.37
C GLY A 222 5.01 -1.40 6.34
N GLY A 223 5.83 -1.01 7.28
CA GLY A 223 5.54 -0.04 8.34
C GLY A 223 6.03 -0.52 9.70
N VAL A 224 5.22 -0.40 10.73
CA VAL A 224 5.57 -0.74 12.13
C VAL A 224 5.79 -2.25 12.29
N VAL A 225 7.04 -2.66 12.49
CA VAL A 225 7.43 -4.07 12.64
C VAL A 225 6.70 -4.74 13.79
N GLN A 226 6.53 -4.05 14.91
CA GLN A 226 5.86 -4.59 16.10
C GLN A 226 4.45 -5.10 15.79
N THR A 227 3.68 -4.36 15.01
CA THR A 227 2.29 -4.74 14.66
C THR A 227 2.24 -5.89 13.64
N ALA A 228 3.25 -6.03 12.78
CA ALA A 228 3.39 -7.19 11.91
C ALA A 228 3.67 -8.47 12.73
N LEU A 229 4.52 -8.39 13.75
CA LEU A 229 4.79 -9.49 14.66
C LEU A 229 3.55 -9.88 15.49
N GLU A 230 2.81 -8.89 15.98
CA GLU A 230 1.53 -9.12 16.67
C GLU A 230 0.50 -9.77 15.73
N SER A 231 0.44 -9.33 14.47
CA SER A 231 -0.43 -9.93 13.46
C SER A 231 -0.04 -11.38 13.16
N ALA A 232 1.26 -11.70 13.10
CA ALA A 232 1.74 -13.06 12.92
C ALA A 232 1.35 -13.98 14.09
N ALA A 233 1.36 -13.45 15.32
CA ALA A 233 0.99 -14.18 16.52
C ALA A 233 -0.48 -14.63 16.55
N TYR A 234 -1.36 -14.02 15.74
CA TYR A 234 -2.75 -14.51 15.56
C TYR A 234 -2.83 -15.84 14.82
N PHE A 235 -1.76 -16.26 14.14
CA PHE A 235 -1.79 -17.43 13.27
C PHE A 235 -0.74 -18.48 13.63
N LEU A 236 0.27 -18.13 14.44
CA LEU A 236 1.40 -19.00 14.78
C LEU A 236 1.32 -19.46 16.24
N LYS A 237 1.81 -20.68 16.49
CA LYS A 237 1.74 -21.31 17.81
C LYS A 237 2.67 -20.62 18.80
N PRO A 238 2.33 -20.59 20.10
CA PRO A 238 3.21 -20.12 21.15
C PRO A 238 4.63 -20.70 21.07
N GLY A 239 5.64 -19.83 21.16
CA GLY A 239 7.05 -20.20 21.11
C GLY A 239 7.64 -20.40 19.72
N GLN A 240 6.84 -20.36 18.64
CA GLN A 240 7.39 -20.33 17.28
C GLN A 240 8.16 -19.03 17.06
N LYS A 241 9.32 -19.13 16.40
CA LYS A 241 10.15 -17.97 16.07
C LYS A 241 9.45 -17.13 15.02
N LEU A 242 9.43 -15.80 15.22
CA LEU A 242 8.91 -14.85 14.25
C LEU A 242 10.01 -14.29 13.34
N LEU A 243 11.12 -13.89 13.95
CA LEU A 243 12.32 -13.43 13.25
C LEU A 243 13.55 -13.47 14.17
N SER A 244 14.72 -13.31 13.59
CA SER A 244 15.92 -12.91 14.32
C SER A 244 16.50 -11.62 13.72
N VAL A 245 17.14 -10.80 14.56
CA VAL A 245 17.74 -9.52 14.19
C VAL A 245 19.22 -9.57 14.51
N LYS A 246 20.06 -9.16 13.54
CA LYS A 246 21.51 -9.08 13.72
C LYS A 246 22.03 -7.75 13.22
N GLY A 247 22.88 -7.11 13.98
CA GLY A 247 23.46 -5.81 13.62
C GLY A 247 24.74 -5.51 14.37
N ARG A 248 25.52 -4.57 13.86
CA ARG A 248 26.82 -4.22 14.45
C ARG A 248 26.72 -3.70 15.89
N SER A 249 25.67 -2.93 16.18
CA SER A 249 25.52 -2.22 17.47
C SER A 249 24.43 -2.83 18.36
N ILE A 250 23.90 -3.99 17.98
CA ILE A 250 22.87 -4.70 18.75
C ILE A 250 23.30 -6.15 18.94
N GLN A 251 22.92 -6.72 20.07
CA GLN A 251 23.08 -8.17 20.27
C GLN A 251 22.10 -8.92 19.38
N ASP A 252 22.49 -10.09 18.91
CA ASP A 252 21.60 -10.98 18.17
C ASP A 252 20.35 -11.27 19.01
N GLN A 253 19.19 -10.97 18.46
CA GLN A 253 17.89 -11.13 19.12
C GLN A 253 17.01 -12.08 18.32
N SER A 254 16.25 -12.90 19.02
CA SER A 254 15.19 -13.74 18.46
C SER A 254 13.86 -13.30 19.05
N VAL A 255 12.87 -13.08 18.20
CA VAL A 255 11.50 -12.76 18.61
C VAL A 255 10.64 -13.98 18.37
N GLU A 256 9.88 -14.35 19.39
CA GLU A 256 9.01 -15.54 19.38
C GLU A 256 7.56 -15.15 19.66
N VAL A 257 6.64 -16.00 19.23
CA VAL A 257 5.21 -15.85 19.53
C VAL A 257 5.01 -15.96 21.05
N PRO A 258 4.28 -15.00 21.65
CA PRO A 258 4.00 -14.99 23.09
C PRO A 258 3.36 -16.32 23.55
N LYS A 259 3.73 -16.80 24.75
CA LYS A 259 3.17 -18.01 25.34
C LYS A 259 1.67 -17.97 25.58
N THR A 260 1.09 -16.77 25.63
CA THR A 260 -0.33 -16.50 25.82
C THR A 260 -1.10 -16.38 24.51
N ALA A 261 -0.47 -16.60 23.35
CA ALA A 261 -1.13 -16.50 22.07
C ALA A 261 -2.13 -17.65 21.86
N GLU A 262 -3.29 -17.32 21.33
CA GLU A 262 -4.35 -18.25 20.94
C GLU A 262 -4.58 -18.13 19.43
N PRO A 263 -3.83 -18.88 18.61
CA PRO A 263 -3.85 -18.69 17.17
C PRO A 263 -5.10 -19.28 16.52
N TYR A 264 -5.60 -18.59 15.49
CA TYR A 264 -6.60 -19.14 14.58
C TYR A 264 -6.01 -20.33 13.80
N SER A 265 -6.83 -21.36 13.57
CA SER A 265 -6.40 -22.63 12.96
C SER A 265 -6.91 -22.84 11.52
N PHE A 266 -7.81 -22.01 11.02
CA PHE A 266 -8.33 -22.15 9.66
C PHE A 266 -7.22 -22.07 8.60
N PRO A 267 -7.36 -22.75 7.44
CA PRO A 267 -6.41 -22.67 6.33
C PRO A 267 -6.22 -21.22 5.84
N MET A 268 -4.99 -20.88 5.42
CA MET A 268 -4.65 -19.52 4.95
C MET A 268 -3.89 -19.54 3.64
N ALA A 269 -4.13 -18.50 2.85
CA ALA A 269 -3.29 -18.09 1.74
C ALA A 269 -2.89 -16.61 1.94
N VAL A 270 -1.63 -16.28 1.61
CA VAL A 270 -1.11 -14.90 1.62
C VAL A 270 -0.78 -14.48 0.21
N LEU A 271 -1.27 -13.31 -0.20
CA LEU A 271 -0.99 -12.75 -1.51
C LEU A 271 0.10 -11.69 -1.41
N VAL A 272 1.07 -11.76 -2.32
CA VAL A 272 2.22 -10.84 -2.36
C VAL A 272 2.54 -10.41 -3.79
N ASN A 273 3.22 -9.27 -3.92
CA ASN A 273 3.76 -8.80 -5.20
C ASN A 273 5.08 -8.02 -4.99
N GLY A 274 5.67 -7.53 -6.08
CA GLY A 274 6.93 -6.80 -6.05
C GLY A 274 6.96 -5.52 -5.20
N LYS A 275 5.81 -5.06 -4.70
CA LYS A 275 5.71 -3.92 -3.78
C LYS A 275 5.44 -4.33 -2.32
N THR A 276 5.20 -5.61 -2.06
CA THR A 276 5.14 -6.17 -0.70
C THR A 276 6.54 -6.08 -0.07
N ALA A 277 6.72 -5.29 0.99
CA ALA A 277 8.05 -4.97 1.52
C ALA A 277 8.13 -4.96 3.06
N SER A 278 9.35 -5.11 3.59
CA SER A 278 9.68 -4.85 5.00
C SER A 278 8.80 -5.63 6.00
N ALA A 279 8.01 -4.96 6.86
CA ALA A 279 7.13 -5.58 7.86
C ALA A 279 6.14 -6.59 7.24
N ALA A 280 5.66 -6.34 6.02
CA ALA A 280 4.82 -7.29 5.28
C ALA A 280 5.59 -8.57 4.90
N GLU A 281 6.87 -8.44 4.57
CA GLU A 281 7.73 -9.59 4.30
C GLU A 281 8.08 -10.37 5.57
N ILE A 282 8.19 -9.70 6.73
CA ILE A 282 8.36 -10.35 8.04
C ILE A 282 7.16 -11.25 8.34
N LEU A 283 5.95 -10.71 8.24
CA LEU A 283 4.72 -11.48 8.44
C LEU A 283 4.65 -12.67 7.46
N THR A 284 4.85 -12.40 6.17
CA THR A 284 4.78 -13.42 5.12
C THR A 284 5.83 -14.51 5.33
N GLY A 285 7.08 -14.12 5.61
CA GLY A 285 8.19 -15.06 5.82
C GLY A 285 7.98 -15.94 7.05
N ALA A 286 7.45 -15.38 8.15
CA ALA A 286 7.11 -16.16 9.33
C ALA A 286 6.01 -17.18 9.04
N LEU A 287 4.95 -16.78 8.30
CA LEU A 287 3.87 -17.72 7.94
C LEU A 287 4.32 -18.80 6.94
N GLN A 288 5.20 -18.45 5.99
CA GLN A 288 5.72 -19.38 5.00
C GLN A 288 6.69 -20.40 5.63
N ASP A 289 7.64 -19.94 6.44
CA ASP A 289 8.67 -20.82 7.03
C ASP A 289 8.08 -21.81 8.05
N HIS A 290 6.98 -21.43 8.70
CA HIS A 290 6.21 -22.34 9.56
C HIS A 290 5.12 -23.16 8.83
N ASP A 291 5.10 -23.16 7.50
CA ASP A 291 4.09 -23.85 6.68
C ASP A 291 2.64 -23.50 7.07
N ARG A 292 2.45 -22.32 7.66
CA ARG A 292 1.13 -21.87 8.16
C ARG A 292 0.22 -21.41 7.04
N ALA A 293 0.77 -20.79 6.02
CA ALA A 293 0.05 -20.27 4.86
C ALA A 293 0.75 -20.65 3.57
N ALA A 294 -0.03 -20.80 2.49
CA ALA A 294 0.51 -20.81 1.14
C ALA A 294 0.69 -19.36 0.66
N VAL A 295 1.84 -19.03 0.12
CA VAL A 295 2.15 -17.70 -0.43
C VAL A 295 1.99 -17.73 -1.95
N LEU A 296 1.17 -16.83 -2.50
CA LEU A 296 0.86 -16.75 -3.93
C LEU A 296 1.10 -15.34 -4.48
N GLY A 297 1.39 -15.26 -5.76
CA GLY A 297 1.57 -13.99 -6.47
C GLY A 297 2.95 -13.84 -7.09
N GLU A 298 3.59 -12.71 -6.91
CA GLU A 298 4.93 -12.39 -7.42
C GLU A 298 5.96 -12.35 -6.29
N PRO A 299 7.26 -12.53 -6.60
CA PRO A 299 8.32 -12.33 -5.61
C PRO A 299 8.24 -10.94 -4.97
N SER A 300 8.37 -10.87 -3.63
CA SER A 300 8.28 -9.63 -2.89
C SER A 300 9.47 -8.68 -3.13
N TYR A 301 9.41 -7.48 -2.57
CA TYR A 301 10.40 -6.41 -2.79
C TYR A 301 11.82 -6.81 -2.35
N GLY A 302 11.99 -7.45 -1.20
CA GLY A 302 13.29 -7.88 -0.68
C GLY A 302 13.98 -6.83 0.19
N LYS A 303 13.26 -6.20 1.13
CA LYS A 303 13.80 -5.29 2.13
C LYS A 303 13.95 -6.00 3.47
N GLY A 304 15.13 -6.60 3.70
CA GLY A 304 15.51 -7.31 4.92
C GLY A 304 16.25 -6.45 5.94
N LEU A 305 16.07 -5.14 5.91
CA LEU A 305 16.75 -4.16 6.74
C LEU A 305 15.86 -3.70 7.89
N VAL A 306 16.47 -3.49 9.06
CA VAL A 306 15.85 -2.82 10.22
C VAL A 306 16.27 -1.35 10.19
N GLN A 307 15.29 -0.47 10.09
CA GLN A 307 15.49 0.96 10.17
C GLN A 307 14.96 1.48 11.50
N ASN A 308 15.79 2.26 12.19
CA ASN A 308 15.35 3.00 13.38
C ASN A 308 15.25 4.48 13.04
N VAL A 309 14.19 5.12 13.53
CA VAL A 309 13.99 6.56 13.39
C VAL A 309 14.52 7.25 14.64
N PHE A 310 15.48 8.12 14.44
CA PHE A 310 16.09 8.93 15.49
C PHE A 310 15.58 10.37 15.38
N SER A 311 14.86 10.85 16.38
CA SER A 311 14.44 12.24 16.45
C SER A 311 15.67 13.13 16.68
N LEU A 312 15.79 14.17 15.90
CA LEU A 312 16.89 15.14 15.96
C LEU A 312 16.36 16.53 16.33
N ALA A 313 17.28 17.47 16.60
CA ALA A 313 16.90 18.85 16.88
C ALA A 313 16.18 19.51 15.70
N GLY A 314 15.37 20.56 15.98
CA GLY A 314 14.68 21.32 14.93
C GLY A 314 13.54 20.56 14.24
N ASN A 315 12.86 19.65 14.93
CA ASN A 315 11.79 18.81 14.37
C ASN A 315 12.22 18.00 13.13
N THR A 316 13.51 17.61 13.05
CA THR A 316 14.02 16.73 12.01
C THR A 316 14.15 15.29 12.50
N ALA A 317 14.32 14.33 11.61
CA ALA A 317 14.53 12.93 11.98
C ALA A 317 15.52 12.24 11.01
N LEU A 318 16.08 11.14 11.48
CA LEU A 318 16.96 10.28 10.70
C LEU A 318 16.44 8.85 10.76
N ALA A 319 15.97 8.30 9.65
CA ALA A 319 15.79 6.87 9.50
C ALA A 319 17.14 6.27 9.09
N LEU A 320 17.69 5.39 9.92
CA LEU A 320 18.99 4.77 9.70
C LEU A 320 18.87 3.26 9.72
N THR A 321 19.49 2.59 8.75
CA THR A 321 19.65 1.14 8.77
C THR A 321 20.62 0.74 9.87
N THR A 322 20.12 -0.01 10.86
CA THR A 322 20.89 -0.39 12.06
C THR A 322 21.14 -1.88 12.18
N ALA A 323 20.36 -2.71 11.47
CA ALA A 323 20.42 -4.15 11.53
C ALA A 323 19.78 -4.83 10.31
N PHE A 324 19.93 -6.14 10.27
CA PHE A 324 19.27 -7.03 9.32
C PHE A 324 18.34 -7.97 10.05
N TYR A 325 17.21 -8.31 9.42
CA TYR A 325 16.36 -9.37 9.96
C TYR A 325 16.41 -10.62 9.08
N TYR A 326 16.20 -11.74 9.76
CA TYR A 326 16.22 -13.08 9.17
C TYR A 326 14.91 -13.77 9.55
N THR A 327 14.33 -14.50 8.62
CA THR A 327 13.08 -15.25 8.83
C THR A 327 13.31 -16.42 9.80
N PRO A 328 12.27 -17.14 10.24
CA PRO A 328 12.42 -18.30 11.15
C PRO A 328 13.41 -19.35 10.67
N SER A 329 13.47 -19.63 9.36
CA SER A 329 14.43 -20.57 8.77
C SER A 329 15.89 -20.07 8.77
N GLY A 330 16.11 -18.80 9.13
CA GLY A 330 17.45 -18.18 9.16
C GLY A 330 17.87 -17.53 7.85
N ARG A 331 17.03 -17.50 6.82
CA ARG A 331 17.35 -16.83 5.54
C ARG A 331 17.18 -15.33 5.66
N SER A 332 18.10 -14.57 5.02
CA SER A 332 17.90 -13.18 4.72
C SER A 332 17.10 -13.04 3.43
N ILE A 333 16.11 -12.15 3.42
CA ILE A 333 15.35 -11.84 2.21
C ILE A 333 15.89 -10.61 1.47
N GLN A 334 16.92 -9.94 2.04
CA GLN A 334 17.48 -8.72 1.47
C GLN A 334 18.02 -8.97 0.05
N LYS A 335 17.49 -8.25 -0.93
CA LYS A 335 18.08 -8.20 -2.27
C LYS A 335 19.43 -7.49 -2.23
N PRO A 336 20.42 -7.94 -3.03
CA PRO A 336 21.69 -7.26 -3.14
C PRO A 336 21.50 -5.78 -3.51
N LEU A 337 22.18 -4.89 -2.80
CA LEU A 337 22.16 -3.47 -3.10
C LEU A 337 23.25 -3.15 -4.14
N ALA A 338 22.90 -2.32 -5.12
CA ALA A 338 23.82 -1.97 -6.23
C ALA A 338 25.12 -1.28 -5.76
N SER A 339 25.11 -0.65 -4.57
CA SER A 339 26.28 0.04 -4.00
C SER A 339 27.31 -0.88 -3.37
N GLY A 340 27.04 -2.14 -3.14
CA GLY A 340 27.96 -3.11 -2.53
C GLY A 340 28.33 -2.87 -1.06
N HIS A 341 27.84 -1.80 -0.43
CA HIS A 341 28.26 -1.39 0.91
C HIS A 341 27.57 -2.12 2.06
N LEU A 342 26.40 -2.73 1.81
CA LEU A 342 25.74 -3.65 2.74
C LEU A 342 25.73 -5.05 2.11
N ALA A 343 26.93 -5.62 1.89
CA ALA A 343 27.03 -6.99 1.45
C ALA A 343 26.58 -7.91 2.60
N ILE A 344 25.33 -8.34 2.55
CA ILE A 344 24.97 -9.61 3.18
C ILE A 344 25.72 -10.66 2.34
N GLU A 345 26.59 -11.47 2.96
CA GLU A 345 27.13 -12.63 2.29
C GLU A 345 25.99 -13.33 1.56
N GLN A 346 26.13 -13.47 0.22
CA GLN A 346 25.15 -14.21 -0.56
C GLN A 346 25.10 -15.60 0.04
N GLN A 347 24.04 -15.85 0.83
CA GLN A 347 23.86 -17.15 1.42
C GLN A 347 23.44 -18.09 0.29
N THR A 348 24.40 -18.84 -0.23
CA THR A 348 24.15 -20.00 -1.11
C THR A 348 23.57 -21.18 -0.35
N ALA A 349 23.31 -21.04 0.96
CA ALA A 349 22.76 -22.07 1.80
C ALA A 349 21.29 -22.35 1.43
N GLU A 350 20.92 -23.61 1.40
CA GLU A 350 19.53 -24.04 1.34
C GLU A 350 18.88 -23.86 2.72
N PHE A 351 17.69 -23.27 2.71
CA PHE A 351 16.86 -23.07 3.90
C PHE A 351 15.60 -23.93 3.77
N HIS A 352 15.08 -24.36 4.89
CA HIS A 352 13.91 -25.25 4.92
C HIS A 352 12.83 -24.72 5.86
N THR A 353 11.58 -24.90 5.45
CA THR A 353 10.41 -24.68 6.31
C THR A 353 10.31 -25.78 7.37
N ASP A 354 9.40 -25.66 8.33
CA ASP A 354 9.14 -26.67 9.36
C ASP A 354 8.83 -28.07 8.78
N SER A 355 8.18 -28.12 7.60
CA SER A 355 7.89 -29.39 6.90
C SER A 355 9.01 -29.88 5.97
N GLY A 356 10.12 -29.15 5.89
CA GLY A 356 11.29 -29.52 5.06
C GLY A 356 11.20 -29.05 3.61
N ARG A 357 10.26 -28.15 3.25
CA ARG A 357 10.23 -27.53 1.91
C ARG A 357 11.41 -26.58 1.76
N THR A 358 12.08 -26.62 0.61
CA THR A 358 13.18 -25.70 0.31
C THR A 358 12.63 -24.29 0.05
N VAL A 359 13.24 -23.30 0.69
CA VAL A 359 13.00 -21.87 0.50
C VAL A 359 14.31 -21.13 0.26
N THR A 360 14.28 -20.04 -0.50
CA THR A 360 15.47 -19.31 -0.91
C THR A 360 15.57 -17.97 -0.20
N GLY A 361 16.80 -17.49 -0.01
CA GLY A 361 17.11 -16.15 0.51
C GLY A 361 17.59 -15.20 -0.57
N GLY A 362 17.82 -13.93 -0.21
CA GLY A 362 18.48 -12.92 -1.06
C GLY A 362 17.62 -12.32 -2.20
N GLY A 363 16.37 -12.73 -2.34
CA GLY A 363 15.53 -12.29 -3.46
C GLY A 363 14.13 -11.81 -3.08
N GLY A 364 13.90 -11.42 -1.84
CA GLY A 364 12.55 -11.25 -1.27
C GLY A 364 11.94 -12.58 -0.87
N ILE A 365 10.68 -12.56 -0.48
CA ILE A 365 9.88 -13.79 -0.27
C ILE A 365 9.47 -14.31 -1.64
N GLN A 366 9.91 -15.54 -1.94
CA GLN A 366 9.48 -16.24 -3.15
C GLN A 366 8.13 -16.91 -2.88
N PRO A 367 7.10 -16.68 -3.72
CA PRO A 367 5.81 -17.33 -3.51
C PRO A 367 5.90 -18.84 -3.77
N ASP A 368 5.07 -19.62 -3.07
CA ASP A 368 4.93 -21.08 -3.29
C ASP A 368 4.28 -21.38 -4.66
N ALA A 369 3.51 -20.42 -5.17
CA ALA A 369 2.96 -20.45 -6.52
C ALA A 369 3.02 -19.05 -7.15
N VAL A 370 3.77 -18.93 -8.24
CA VAL A 370 3.81 -17.68 -9.02
C VAL A 370 2.52 -17.55 -9.82
N VAL A 371 1.78 -16.48 -9.57
CA VAL A 371 0.56 -16.13 -10.30
C VAL A 371 0.69 -14.67 -10.72
N LEU A 372 0.78 -14.46 -12.02
CA LEU A 372 0.93 -13.12 -12.59
C LEU A 372 -0.45 -12.51 -12.89
N PRO A 373 -0.61 -11.20 -12.77
CA PRO A 373 -1.80 -10.52 -13.26
C PRO A 373 -1.93 -10.72 -14.77
N GLU A 374 -3.16 -10.77 -15.25
CA GLU A 374 -3.41 -10.84 -16.68
C GLU A 374 -2.96 -9.55 -17.37
N ALA A 375 -2.23 -9.66 -18.48
CA ALA A 375 -1.90 -8.49 -19.30
C ALA A 375 -3.20 -7.89 -19.86
N PRO A 376 -3.43 -6.58 -19.73
CA PRO A 376 -4.65 -5.97 -20.23
C PRO A 376 -4.68 -6.01 -21.76
N THR A 377 -5.82 -6.40 -22.31
CA THR A 377 -6.05 -6.37 -23.77
C THR A 377 -6.29 -4.93 -24.25
N ARG A 378 -6.22 -4.71 -25.56
CA ARG A 378 -6.53 -3.41 -26.17
C ARG A 378 -7.89 -2.87 -25.74
N LEU A 379 -8.92 -3.75 -25.69
CA LEU A 379 -10.26 -3.35 -25.29
C LEU A 379 -10.31 -2.94 -23.82
N ARG A 380 -9.68 -3.69 -22.90
CA ARG A 380 -9.61 -3.31 -21.48
C ARG A 380 -8.95 -1.94 -21.30
N VAL A 381 -7.80 -1.72 -21.94
CA VAL A 381 -7.10 -0.43 -21.90
C VAL A 381 -7.97 0.71 -22.43
N ALA A 382 -8.67 0.51 -23.56
CA ALA A 382 -9.53 1.53 -24.14
C ALA A 382 -10.72 1.87 -23.23
N LEU A 383 -11.37 0.87 -22.64
CA LEU A 383 -12.51 1.06 -21.74
C LEU A 383 -12.10 1.79 -20.47
N ASP A 384 -10.98 1.42 -19.85
CA ASP A 384 -10.50 2.06 -18.64
C ASP A 384 -9.99 3.49 -18.91
N ALA A 385 -9.18 3.69 -19.94
CA ALA A 385 -8.60 5.00 -20.26
C ALA A 385 -9.64 6.04 -20.72
N SER A 386 -10.72 5.62 -21.38
CA SER A 386 -11.78 6.52 -21.85
C SER A 386 -12.74 6.96 -20.76
N GLY A 387 -12.81 6.21 -19.62
CA GLY A 387 -13.80 6.41 -18.57
C GLY A 387 -15.25 6.15 -19.00
N VAL A 388 -15.43 5.44 -20.09
CA VAL A 388 -16.78 5.12 -20.61
C VAL A 388 -17.58 4.26 -19.63
N VAL A 389 -16.90 3.35 -18.91
CA VAL A 389 -17.54 2.51 -17.88
C VAL A 389 -18.05 3.37 -16.72
N THR A 390 -17.24 4.30 -16.21
CA THR A 390 -17.64 5.25 -15.16
C THR A 390 -18.82 6.11 -15.59
N SER A 391 -18.79 6.63 -16.83
CA SER A 391 -19.88 7.47 -17.37
C SER A 391 -21.17 6.70 -17.58
N PHE A 392 -21.08 5.44 -18.05
CA PHE A 392 -22.24 4.57 -18.17
C PHE A 392 -22.87 4.27 -16.80
N ALA A 393 -22.04 3.89 -15.81
CA ALA A 393 -22.51 3.64 -14.46
C ALA A 393 -23.20 4.88 -13.87
N THR A 394 -22.62 6.06 -14.02
CA THR A 394 -23.21 7.33 -13.56
C THR A 394 -24.61 7.56 -14.16
N GLN A 395 -24.77 7.32 -15.46
CA GLN A 395 -26.07 7.46 -16.11
C GLN A 395 -27.04 6.36 -15.67
N PHE A 396 -26.58 5.10 -15.60
CA PHE A 396 -27.40 3.96 -15.29
C PHE A 396 -28.06 4.04 -13.89
N ILE A 397 -27.31 4.48 -12.87
CA ILE A 397 -27.82 4.57 -11.50
C ILE A 397 -28.84 5.68 -11.30
N GLN A 398 -29.00 6.65 -12.23
CA GLN A 398 -30.03 7.69 -12.15
C GLN A 398 -31.44 7.11 -12.32
N ASP A 399 -31.55 6.11 -13.20
CA ASP A 399 -32.85 5.54 -13.58
C ASP A 399 -33.09 4.16 -12.90
N HIS A 400 -32.09 3.61 -12.21
CA HIS A 400 -32.16 2.27 -11.63
C HIS A 400 -31.76 2.25 -10.16
N LYS A 401 -32.61 1.64 -9.34
CA LYS A 401 -32.30 1.38 -7.94
C LYS A 401 -31.41 0.15 -7.83
N ILE A 402 -30.19 0.31 -7.36
CA ILE A 402 -29.22 -0.77 -7.20
C ILE A 402 -29.33 -1.35 -5.79
N THR A 403 -29.27 -2.68 -5.70
CA THR A 403 -29.25 -3.45 -4.45
C THR A 403 -28.07 -4.42 -4.45
N ASP A 404 -27.72 -5.00 -3.31
CA ASP A 404 -26.63 -5.99 -3.20
C ASP A 404 -26.84 -7.22 -4.11
N SER A 405 -28.07 -7.54 -4.47
CA SER A 405 -28.41 -8.64 -5.38
C SER A 405 -28.41 -8.27 -6.86
N PHE A 406 -28.07 -7.00 -7.20
CA PHE A 406 -28.02 -6.56 -8.59
C PHE A 406 -26.95 -7.32 -9.37
N ASP A 407 -27.29 -7.65 -10.62
CA ASP A 407 -26.33 -8.21 -11.57
C ASP A 407 -26.49 -7.58 -12.95
N VAL A 408 -25.40 -7.51 -13.70
CA VAL A 408 -25.40 -7.01 -15.07
C VAL A 408 -25.93 -8.11 -16.00
N THR A 409 -27.14 -7.93 -16.48
CA THR A 409 -27.78 -8.86 -17.41
C THR A 409 -27.21 -8.72 -18.82
N PRO A 410 -27.45 -9.71 -19.73
CA PRO A 410 -27.07 -9.58 -21.13
C PRO A 410 -27.62 -8.30 -21.79
N ALA A 411 -28.85 -7.88 -21.46
CA ALA A 411 -29.45 -6.66 -22.00
C ALA A 411 -28.69 -5.40 -21.53
N ILE A 412 -28.32 -5.31 -20.26
CA ILE A 412 -27.50 -4.19 -19.74
C ILE A 412 -26.13 -4.15 -20.43
N LEU A 413 -25.57 -5.32 -20.71
CA LEU A 413 -24.27 -5.42 -21.40
C LEU A 413 -24.38 -4.99 -22.88
N GLU A 414 -25.50 -5.28 -23.54
CA GLU A 414 -25.80 -4.78 -24.90
C GLU A 414 -25.99 -3.25 -24.90
N ASP A 415 -26.73 -2.72 -23.92
CA ASP A 415 -26.87 -1.26 -23.74
C ASP A 415 -25.50 -0.59 -23.52
N PHE A 416 -24.64 -1.20 -22.69
CA PHE A 416 -23.28 -0.71 -22.52
C PHE A 416 -22.48 -0.75 -23.82
N GLN A 417 -22.59 -1.81 -24.62
CA GLN A 417 -21.90 -1.92 -25.90
C GLN A 417 -22.32 -0.80 -26.87
N VAL A 418 -23.62 -0.53 -26.94
CA VAL A 418 -24.17 0.57 -27.75
C VAL A 418 -23.62 1.93 -27.21
N TYR A 419 -23.64 2.11 -25.90
CA TYR A 419 -23.15 3.32 -25.25
C TYR A 419 -21.66 3.57 -25.54
N ALA A 420 -20.83 2.52 -25.47
CA ALA A 420 -19.40 2.58 -25.79
C ALA A 420 -19.18 2.88 -27.29
N GLY A 421 -19.97 2.26 -28.16
CA GLY A 421 -19.91 2.49 -29.61
C GLY A 421 -20.21 3.93 -30.02
N GLN A 422 -21.14 4.61 -29.30
CA GLN A 422 -21.43 6.04 -29.50
C GLN A 422 -20.28 6.98 -29.09
N ARG A 423 -19.25 6.41 -28.43
CA ARG A 423 -18.05 7.11 -27.93
C ARG A 423 -16.77 6.58 -28.58
N ASP A 424 -16.91 6.13 -29.83
CA ASP A 424 -15.82 5.64 -30.66
C ASP A 424 -15.10 4.38 -30.15
N ILE A 425 -15.69 3.65 -29.19
CA ILE A 425 -15.16 2.35 -28.72
C ILE A 425 -15.94 1.23 -29.41
N GLN A 426 -15.40 0.76 -30.53
CA GLN A 426 -16.00 -0.25 -31.36
C GLN A 426 -15.10 -1.49 -31.44
N PRO A 427 -15.21 -2.43 -30.47
CA PRO A 427 -14.48 -3.69 -30.52
C PRO A 427 -15.00 -4.56 -31.69
N SER A 428 -14.13 -5.38 -32.26
CA SER A 428 -14.55 -6.45 -33.15
C SER A 428 -15.43 -7.46 -32.37
N VAL A 429 -16.21 -8.25 -33.10
CA VAL A 429 -17.04 -9.31 -32.51
C VAL A 429 -16.18 -10.30 -31.71
N GLY A 430 -14.97 -10.62 -32.18
CA GLY A 430 -14.04 -11.50 -31.48
C GLY A 430 -13.50 -10.91 -30.18
N GLU A 431 -13.07 -9.64 -30.17
CA GLU A 431 -12.62 -8.95 -28.99
C GLU A 431 -13.74 -8.84 -27.94
N TRP A 432 -14.96 -8.50 -28.37
CA TRP A 432 -16.10 -8.43 -27.46
C TRP A 432 -16.43 -9.79 -26.83
N ALA A 433 -16.46 -10.84 -27.63
CA ALA A 433 -16.74 -12.20 -27.15
C ALA A 433 -15.69 -12.68 -26.14
N GLN A 434 -14.41 -12.38 -26.41
CA GLN A 434 -13.29 -12.73 -25.51
C GLN A 434 -13.37 -11.99 -24.17
N GLU A 435 -13.76 -10.72 -24.19
CA GLU A 435 -13.71 -9.86 -23.00
C GLU A 435 -15.06 -9.69 -22.28
N ARG A 436 -16.10 -10.41 -22.76
CA ARG A 436 -17.48 -10.24 -22.30
C ARG A 436 -17.61 -10.33 -20.77
N ASP A 437 -17.02 -11.36 -20.18
CA ASP A 437 -17.12 -11.61 -18.73
C ASP A 437 -16.35 -10.54 -17.93
N TRP A 438 -15.21 -10.11 -18.46
CA TRP A 438 -14.45 -9.02 -17.87
C TRP A 438 -15.24 -7.70 -17.92
N VAL A 439 -15.82 -7.37 -19.07
CA VAL A 439 -16.64 -6.15 -19.24
C VAL A 439 -17.85 -6.19 -18.32
N GLN A 440 -18.56 -7.31 -18.25
CA GLN A 440 -19.72 -7.49 -17.36
C GLN A 440 -19.34 -7.21 -15.91
N SER A 441 -18.25 -7.81 -15.43
CA SER A 441 -17.75 -7.61 -14.08
C SER A 441 -17.28 -6.18 -13.85
N ARG A 442 -16.60 -5.55 -14.83
CA ARG A 442 -16.09 -4.18 -14.71
C ARG A 442 -17.22 -3.15 -14.67
N VAL A 443 -18.28 -3.36 -15.46
CA VAL A 443 -19.51 -2.54 -15.40
C VAL A 443 -20.21 -2.70 -14.06
N LYS A 444 -20.34 -3.94 -13.55
CA LYS A 444 -20.92 -4.20 -12.23
C LYS A 444 -20.14 -3.53 -11.11
N GLN A 445 -18.81 -3.67 -11.12
CA GLN A 445 -17.90 -3.03 -10.17
C GLN A 445 -18.14 -1.52 -10.11
N GLU A 446 -18.20 -0.86 -11.27
CA GLU A 446 -18.35 0.59 -11.34
C GLU A 446 -19.75 1.07 -10.92
N ILE A 447 -20.80 0.32 -11.25
CA ILE A 447 -22.16 0.57 -10.75
C ILE A 447 -22.18 0.45 -9.21
N PHE A 448 -21.51 -0.56 -8.66
CA PHE A 448 -21.45 -0.76 -7.20
C PHE A 448 -20.62 0.34 -6.53
N ASN A 449 -19.50 0.74 -7.11
CA ASN A 449 -18.69 1.85 -6.60
C ASN A 449 -19.53 3.10 -6.34
N GLN A 450 -20.39 3.45 -7.29
CA GLN A 450 -21.16 4.68 -7.24
C GLN A 450 -22.49 4.54 -6.47
N ALA A 451 -23.15 3.38 -6.53
CA ALA A 451 -24.45 3.18 -5.91
C ALA A 451 -24.39 2.67 -4.46
N LEU A 452 -23.44 1.79 -4.15
CA LEU A 452 -23.33 1.09 -2.86
C LEU A 452 -22.02 1.42 -2.12
N GLY A 453 -21.13 2.15 -2.76
CA GLY A 453 -19.80 2.50 -2.26
C GLY A 453 -18.69 1.59 -2.74
N VAL A 454 -17.46 2.12 -2.69
CA VAL A 454 -16.26 1.48 -3.27
C VAL A 454 -16.00 0.10 -2.65
N ALA A 455 -16.30 -0.11 -1.38
CA ALA A 455 -16.13 -1.42 -0.73
C ALA A 455 -16.92 -2.54 -1.44
N LYS A 456 -18.11 -2.24 -1.99
CA LYS A 456 -18.90 -3.22 -2.75
C LYS A 456 -18.36 -3.45 -4.16
N GLY A 457 -17.81 -2.44 -4.79
CA GLY A 457 -17.11 -2.61 -6.05
C GLY A 457 -15.84 -3.45 -5.90
N ASP A 458 -15.09 -3.27 -4.80
CA ASP A 458 -13.92 -4.06 -4.45
C ASP A 458 -14.26 -5.57 -4.32
N GLU A 459 -15.40 -5.92 -3.71
CA GLU A 459 -15.85 -7.33 -3.65
C GLU A 459 -15.99 -7.95 -5.05
N VAL A 460 -16.50 -7.19 -6.03
CA VAL A 460 -16.62 -7.64 -7.42
C VAL A 460 -15.26 -7.77 -8.10
N GLU A 461 -14.37 -6.83 -7.84
CA GLU A 461 -13.01 -6.83 -8.39
C GLU A 461 -12.23 -8.07 -7.96
N GLU A 462 -12.17 -8.31 -6.65
CA GLU A 462 -11.38 -9.40 -6.08
C GLU A 462 -11.89 -10.80 -6.48
N GLN A 463 -13.18 -10.95 -6.72
CA GLN A 463 -13.73 -12.23 -7.20
C GLN A 463 -13.21 -12.64 -8.59
N ARG A 464 -12.78 -11.70 -9.42
CA ARG A 464 -12.22 -11.97 -10.75
C ARG A 464 -10.69 -11.97 -10.76
N ASP A 465 -10.06 -11.47 -9.71
CA ASP A 465 -8.60 -11.39 -9.61
C ASP A 465 -7.98 -12.80 -9.72
N PRO A 466 -7.02 -13.03 -10.64
CA PRO A 466 -6.46 -14.36 -10.86
C PRO A 466 -5.69 -14.89 -9.65
N VAL A 467 -5.05 -14.01 -8.87
CA VAL A 467 -4.28 -14.41 -7.69
C VAL A 467 -5.23 -14.81 -6.56
N VAL A 468 -6.32 -14.05 -6.36
CA VAL A 468 -7.39 -14.38 -5.40
C VAL A 468 -8.07 -15.70 -5.77
N ARG A 469 -8.34 -15.92 -7.06
CA ARG A 469 -8.94 -17.19 -7.55
C ARG A 469 -8.03 -18.39 -7.28
N ALA A 470 -6.74 -18.26 -7.59
CA ALA A 470 -5.76 -19.30 -7.28
C ALA A 470 -5.66 -19.59 -5.78
N ALA A 471 -5.74 -18.56 -4.94
CA ALA A 471 -5.77 -18.71 -3.48
C ALA A 471 -7.03 -19.45 -3.02
N LEU A 472 -8.20 -19.12 -3.57
CA LEU A 472 -9.45 -19.83 -3.28
C LEU A 472 -9.39 -21.31 -3.65
N GLU A 473 -8.87 -21.64 -4.84
CA GLU A 473 -8.68 -23.03 -5.28
C GLU A 473 -7.76 -23.80 -4.33
N ARG A 474 -6.66 -23.17 -3.89
CA ARG A 474 -5.73 -23.75 -2.94
C ARG A 474 -6.34 -24.00 -1.57
N LEU A 475 -7.22 -23.09 -1.10
CA LEU A 475 -7.92 -23.24 0.17
C LEU A 475 -9.00 -24.35 0.09
N VAL A 476 -9.82 -24.34 -0.98
CA VAL A 476 -10.87 -25.35 -1.16
C VAL A 476 -10.32 -26.74 -1.34
N GLY A 477 -9.17 -26.91 -1.99
CA GLY A 477 -8.49 -28.22 -2.11
C GLY A 477 -7.88 -28.76 -0.80
N ARG A 478 -7.88 -27.95 0.29
CA ARG A 478 -7.47 -28.33 1.65
C ARG A 478 -8.62 -28.51 2.63
N LEU A 479 -9.85 -28.15 2.25
CA LEU A 479 -11.08 -28.35 3.01
C LEU A 479 -11.71 -29.70 2.68
#